data_15ca8c135815e757d34f8f57c29f7dbe
#
_entry.id   15ca8c135815e757d34f8f57c29f7dbe
#
_cell.length_a   1.000
_cell.length_b   1.000
_cell.length_c   1.000
_cell.angle_alpha   90.00
_cell.angle_beta   90.00
_cell.angle_gamma   90.00
#
_symmetry.space_group_name_H-M   'P 1'
#
loop_
_entity.id
_entity.type
_entity.pdbx_description
1 polymer ?
#
loop_
_entity_poly.entity_id
_entity_poly.type
_entity_poly.pdbx_seq_one_letter_code
_entity_poly.pdbx_strand_id
1 'polypeptide(L)'
;MSANEALNALSTTHSSNTPAGGDNIGTTLDDELRSNKGNIASAARWEVTATITAASTIPVTAMHKLVPCDGSAGGTVTLTLPTVANAGNGFDVDFIKIGAVNKVIIDGNGSEAVNGGTAVTLSAAYGRVRLAC
;
A
#
# COMPACT_ATOMS: atom_id res chain seq x y z
N MET A 1 -16.99 24.10 5.90
CA MET A 1 -16.22 22.89 5.59
C MET A 1 -16.61 22.44 4.19
N SER A 2 -15.65 22.12 3.35
CA SER A 2 -15.98 21.69 1.98
C SER A 2 -16.12 20.17 1.95
N ALA A 3 -16.97 19.63 1.07
CA ALA A 3 -17.21 18.20 0.90
C ALA A 3 -15.93 17.40 0.50
N ASN A 4 -14.87 18.10 0.10
CA ASN A 4 -13.59 17.51 -0.30
C ASN A 4 -12.48 17.70 0.73
N GLU A 5 -12.79 18.06 1.95
CA GLU A 5 -11.80 18.18 3.00
C GLU A 5 -11.19 16.81 3.31
N ALA A 6 -9.86 16.75 3.32
CA ALA A 6 -9.18 15.50 3.60
C ALA A 6 -9.41 15.06 5.05
N LEU A 7 -9.50 13.76 5.26
CA LEU A 7 -9.79 13.18 6.59
C LEU A 7 -8.78 13.63 7.67
N ASN A 8 -7.52 13.83 7.28
CA ASN A 8 -6.47 14.33 8.17
C ASN A 8 -6.56 15.83 8.48
N ALA A 9 -7.39 16.57 7.76
CA ALA A 9 -7.67 17.99 8.01
C ALA A 9 -8.83 18.18 8.99
N LEU A 10 -9.57 17.12 9.32
CA LEU A 10 -10.63 17.19 10.30
C LEU A 10 -10.06 17.37 11.71
N SER A 11 -10.65 18.28 12.46
CA SER A 11 -10.29 18.49 13.85
C SER A 11 -10.74 17.31 14.72
N THR A 12 -9.97 16.96 15.73
CA THR A 12 -10.38 16.03 16.79
C THR A 12 -11.44 16.64 17.72
N THR A 13 -11.64 17.97 17.66
CA THR A 13 -12.69 18.66 18.42
C THR A 13 -13.97 18.70 17.60
N HIS A 14 -14.99 18.00 18.05
CA HIS A 14 -16.27 17.87 17.35
C HIS A 14 -16.90 19.21 16.92
N SER A 15 -16.85 20.23 17.78
CA SER A 15 -17.37 21.57 17.49
C SER A 15 -16.66 22.30 16.33
N SER A 16 -15.41 21.89 16.02
CA SER A 16 -14.64 22.48 14.91
C SER A 16 -14.92 21.85 13.55
N ASN A 17 -15.67 20.76 13.52
CA ASN A 17 -16.03 20.02 12.31
C ASN A 17 -17.48 20.29 11.89
N THR A 18 -18.10 21.32 12.41
CA THR A 18 -19.47 21.69 12.03
C THR A 18 -19.50 22.46 10.72
N PRO A 19 -20.54 22.30 9.90
CA PRO A 19 -20.75 23.14 8.72
C PRO A 19 -20.75 24.63 9.09
N ALA A 20 -20.30 25.48 8.18
CA ALA A 20 -20.35 26.92 8.38
C ALA A 20 -21.81 27.40 8.56
N GLY A 21 -22.02 28.41 9.41
CA GLY A 21 -23.35 28.97 9.61
C GLY A 21 -23.92 29.51 8.29
N GLY A 22 -25.10 29.07 7.93
CA GLY A 22 -25.78 29.39 6.67
C GLY A 22 -25.77 28.24 5.64
N ASP A 23 -24.97 27.17 5.88
CA ASP A 23 -25.04 25.99 5.04
C ASP A 23 -26.38 25.26 5.20
N ASN A 24 -26.90 24.74 4.10
CA ASN A 24 -28.06 23.86 4.15
C ASN A 24 -27.60 22.50 4.74
N ILE A 25 -27.93 22.28 6.00
CA ILE A 25 -27.51 21.10 6.76
C ILE A 25 -27.88 19.80 6.03
N GLY A 26 -29.03 19.75 5.36
CA GLY A 26 -29.45 18.55 4.64
C GLY A 26 -28.57 18.19 3.47
N THR A 27 -28.16 19.17 2.68
CA THR A 27 -27.28 18.96 1.51
C THR A 27 -25.84 18.80 1.94
N THR A 28 -25.37 19.67 2.82
CA THR A 28 -23.96 19.67 3.26
C THR A 28 -23.62 18.39 4.03
N LEU A 29 -24.51 17.93 4.91
CA LEU A 29 -24.29 16.71 5.67
C LEU A 29 -24.26 15.47 4.74
N ASP A 30 -25.13 15.41 3.74
CA ASP A 30 -25.12 14.31 2.78
C ASP A 30 -23.83 14.30 1.96
N ASP A 31 -23.36 15.44 1.50
CA ASP A 31 -22.12 15.58 0.76
C ASP A 31 -20.90 15.21 1.62
N GLU A 32 -20.86 15.64 2.88
CA GLU A 32 -19.79 15.25 3.83
C GLU A 32 -19.79 13.75 4.10
N LEU A 33 -20.94 13.13 4.29
CA LEU A 33 -21.06 11.69 4.50
C LEU A 33 -20.62 10.90 3.26
N ARG A 34 -20.94 11.36 2.06
CA ARG A 34 -20.50 10.73 0.81
C ARG A 34 -18.99 10.85 0.62
N SER A 35 -18.45 12.04 0.91
CA SER A 35 -17.01 12.28 0.86
C SER A 35 -16.24 11.37 1.84
N ASN A 36 -16.70 11.28 3.08
CA ASN A 36 -16.12 10.42 4.09
C ASN A 36 -16.19 8.93 3.71
N LYS A 37 -17.31 8.46 3.15
CA LYS A 37 -17.41 7.09 2.61
C LYS A 37 -16.40 6.86 1.48
N GLY A 38 -16.22 7.84 0.60
CA GLY A 38 -15.24 7.79 -0.48
C GLY A 38 -13.80 7.70 0.05
N ASN A 39 -13.47 8.51 1.04
CA ASN A 39 -12.16 8.52 1.68
C ASN A 39 -11.87 7.21 2.42
N ILE A 40 -12.83 6.69 3.17
CA ILE A 40 -12.71 5.40 3.87
C ILE A 40 -12.56 4.25 2.85
N ALA A 41 -13.35 4.25 1.78
CA ALA A 41 -13.26 3.23 0.75
C ALA A 41 -11.90 3.26 0.02
N SER A 42 -11.36 4.45 -0.21
CA SER A 42 -10.03 4.63 -0.81
C SER A 42 -8.91 4.16 0.12
N ALA A 43 -9.00 4.48 1.41
CA ALA A 43 -8.03 4.03 2.41
C ALA A 43 -8.07 2.51 2.65
N ALA A 44 -9.25 1.90 2.50
CA ALA A 44 -9.42 0.45 2.66
C ALA A 44 -9.04 -0.36 1.42
N ARG A 45 -8.80 0.28 0.28
CA ARG A 45 -8.40 -0.39 -0.96
C ARG A 45 -6.89 -0.59 -0.98
N TRP A 46 -6.49 -1.82 -1.23
CA TRP A 46 -5.12 -2.11 -1.64
C TRP A 46 -4.87 -1.49 -3.01
N GLU A 47 -4.01 -0.50 -3.04
CA GLU A 47 -3.57 0.09 -4.29
C GLU A 47 -2.63 -0.88 -5.00
N VAL A 48 -2.81 -1.05 -6.31
CA VAL A 48 -1.93 -1.86 -7.13
C VAL A 48 -0.85 -0.96 -7.73
N THR A 49 0.41 -1.29 -7.50
CA THR A 49 1.53 -0.55 -8.10
C THR A 49 1.72 -0.95 -9.58
N ALA A 50 2.58 -0.25 -10.29
CA ALA A 50 3.05 -0.73 -11.58
C ALA A 50 3.75 -2.09 -11.44
N THR A 51 3.63 -2.94 -12.46
CA THR A 51 4.30 -4.24 -12.49
C THR A 51 5.82 -4.07 -12.52
N ILE A 52 6.52 -4.76 -11.63
CA ILE A 52 7.98 -4.76 -11.58
C ILE A 52 8.49 -5.93 -12.42
N THR A 53 9.33 -5.63 -13.41
CA THR A 53 9.88 -6.61 -14.37
C THR A 53 11.41 -6.77 -14.27
N ALA A 54 12.06 -6.01 -13.41
CA ALA A 54 13.52 -6.05 -13.20
C ALA A 54 13.85 -5.92 -11.71
N ALA A 55 15.09 -6.19 -11.33
CA ALA A 55 15.56 -5.98 -9.97
C ALA A 55 15.31 -4.54 -9.51
N SER A 56 14.77 -4.38 -8.31
CA SER A 56 14.34 -3.08 -7.79
C SER A 56 14.35 -3.06 -6.26
N THR A 57 14.53 -1.88 -5.69
CA THR A 57 14.32 -1.65 -4.26
C THR A 57 12.88 -1.18 -4.04
N ILE A 58 12.21 -1.81 -3.09
CA ILE A 58 10.83 -1.47 -2.73
C ILE A 58 10.85 -0.21 -1.86
N PRO A 59 10.17 0.87 -2.27
CA PRO A 59 10.11 2.07 -1.46
C PRO A 59 9.16 1.90 -0.27
N VAL A 60 9.36 2.65 0.80
CA VAL A 60 8.44 2.67 1.95
C VAL A 60 7.02 3.10 1.58
N THR A 61 6.86 3.83 0.48
CA THR A 61 5.55 4.22 -0.08
C THR A 61 4.76 3.05 -0.68
N ALA A 62 5.37 1.85 -0.78
CA ALA A 62 4.67 0.62 -1.17
C ALA A 62 3.86 -0.01 -0.01
N MET A 63 3.91 0.58 1.18
CA MET A 63 3.10 0.16 2.32
C MET A 63 1.61 0.10 1.95
N HIS A 64 0.95 -0.97 2.38
CA HIS A 64 -0.47 -1.28 2.09
C HIS A 64 -0.79 -1.39 0.58
N LYS A 65 0.19 -1.78 -0.25
CA LYS A 65 0.00 -1.93 -1.69
C LYS A 65 0.19 -3.38 -2.14
N LEU A 66 -0.47 -3.71 -3.24
CA LEU A 66 -0.21 -4.94 -3.99
C LEU A 66 0.84 -4.63 -5.07
N VAL A 67 1.93 -5.36 -5.03
CA VAL A 67 3.07 -5.22 -5.96
C VAL A 67 3.10 -6.41 -6.92
N PRO A 68 2.62 -6.26 -8.15
CA PRO A 68 2.74 -7.30 -9.15
C PRO A 68 4.18 -7.37 -9.69
N CYS A 69 4.69 -8.61 -9.85
CA CYS A 69 6.05 -8.87 -10.30
C CYS A 69 6.05 -9.86 -11.45
N ASP A 70 6.78 -9.58 -12.51
CA ASP A 70 6.87 -10.43 -13.69
C ASP A 70 8.33 -10.61 -14.15
N GLY A 71 8.84 -11.83 -14.02
CA GLY A 71 10.16 -12.22 -14.51
C GLY A 71 10.21 -12.64 -15.98
N SER A 72 9.10 -12.57 -16.71
CA SER A 72 8.99 -13.11 -18.09
C SER A 72 9.95 -12.42 -19.08
N ALA A 73 10.17 -11.13 -18.90
CA ALA A 73 10.96 -10.33 -19.84
C ALA A 73 12.48 -10.39 -19.62
N GLY A 74 12.93 -10.58 -18.38
CA GLY A 74 14.36 -10.38 -18.03
C GLY A 74 14.99 -11.44 -17.13
N GLY A 75 14.28 -12.51 -16.80
CA GLY A 75 14.78 -13.54 -15.90
C GLY A 75 14.27 -13.40 -14.46
N THR A 76 15.05 -13.89 -13.50
CA THR A 76 14.71 -13.79 -12.08
C THR A 76 14.69 -12.33 -11.63
N VAL A 77 13.58 -11.90 -11.04
CA VAL A 77 13.45 -10.55 -10.47
C VAL A 77 13.79 -10.61 -8.98
N THR A 78 14.76 -9.83 -8.55
CA THR A 78 15.10 -9.67 -7.12
C THR A 78 14.59 -8.31 -6.64
N LEU A 79 13.78 -8.33 -5.60
CA LEU A 79 13.22 -7.16 -4.94
C LEU A 79 13.86 -7.01 -3.57
N THR A 80 14.54 -5.91 -3.32
CA THR A 80 15.13 -5.61 -2.02
C THR A 80 14.13 -4.78 -1.19
N LEU A 81 13.82 -5.26 -0.01
CA LEU A 81 12.92 -4.54 0.92
C LEU A 81 13.61 -3.28 1.47
N PRO A 82 12.85 -2.27 1.92
CA PRO A 82 13.44 -1.18 2.69
C PRO A 82 14.01 -1.74 4.01
N THR A 83 14.98 -1.03 4.60
CA THR A 83 15.48 -1.40 5.94
C THR A 83 14.35 -1.37 6.96
N VAL A 84 14.40 -2.23 7.97
CA VAL A 84 13.42 -2.24 9.09
C VAL A 84 13.34 -0.86 9.73
N ALA A 85 14.45 -0.15 9.87
CA ALA A 85 14.49 1.20 10.41
C ALA A 85 13.69 2.23 9.57
N ASN A 86 13.72 2.10 8.24
CA ASN A 86 12.99 2.98 7.33
C ASN A 86 11.53 2.54 7.15
N ALA A 87 11.28 1.23 7.15
CA ALA A 87 9.93 0.68 7.04
C ALA A 87 9.06 1.05 8.25
N GLY A 88 9.62 0.93 9.45
CA GLY A 88 8.91 1.21 10.69
C GLY A 88 7.82 0.19 11.02
N ASN A 89 7.27 0.30 12.22
CA ASN A 89 6.19 -0.57 12.66
C ASN A 89 4.92 -0.34 11.82
N GLY A 90 4.30 -1.44 11.42
CA GLY A 90 3.06 -1.42 10.63
C GLY A 90 3.28 -1.35 9.12
N PHE A 91 4.53 -1.35 8.66
CA PHE A 91 4.80 -1.56 7.24
C PHE A 91 4.33 -2.96 6.83
N ASP A 92 3.45 -3.03 5.85
CA ASP A 92 3.05 -4.27 5.20
C ASP A 92 2.94 -4.08 3.69
N VAL A 93 3.25 -5.11 2.94
CA VAL A 93 3.22 -5.11 1.49
C VAL A 93 2.90 -6.51 0.99
N ASP A 94 2.17 -6.57 -0.09
CA ASP A 94 1.72 -7.82 -0.70
C ASP A 94 2.35 -7.96 -2.08
N PHE A 95 3.06 -9.05 -2.32
CA PHE A 95 3.68 -9.35 -3.60
C PHE A 95 2.93 -10.47 -4.30
N ILE A 96 2.71 -10.32 -5.59
CA ILE A 96 2.15 -11.35 -6.45
C ILE A 96 3.02 -11.55 -7.69
N LYS A 97 3.43 -12.79 -7.94
CA LYS A 97 4.10 -13.18 -9.17
C LYS A 97 3.06 -13.45 -10.25
N ILE A 98 3.02 -12.64 -11.29
CA ILE A 98 2.02 -12.79 -12.38
C ILE A 98 2.52 -13.63 -13.56
N GLY A 99 3.81 -13.69 -13.80
CA GLY A 99 4.40 -14.48 -14.89
C GLY A 99 4.53 -15.98 -14.55
N ALA A 100 4.45 -16.83 -15.56
CA ALA A 100 4.61 -18.28 -15.40
C ALA A 100 6.08 -18.70 -15.29
N VAL A 101 6.99 -17.96 -15.93
CA VAL A 101 8.43 -18.29 -16.01
C VAL A 101 9.23 -17.49 -14.98
N ASN A 102 10.44 -17.99 -14.71
CA ASN A 102 11.41 -17.40 -13.78
C ASN A 102 10.87 -17.26 -12.34
N LYS A 103 11.68 -16.74 -11.45
CA LYS A 103 11.38 -16.59 -10.03
C LYS A 103 11.32 -15.11 -9.68
N VAL A 104 10.57 -14.82 -8.63
CA VAL A 104 10.65 -13.55 -7.92
C VAL A 104 11.23 -13.82 -6.55
N ILE A 105 12.30 -13.14 -6.21
CA ILE A 105 12.99 -13.24 -4.92
C ILE A 105 12.75 -11.93 -4.19
N ILE A 106 12.23 -12.01 -2.98
CA ILE A 106 12.03 -10.87 -2.11
C ILE A 106 13.10 -11.00 -1.02
N ASP A 107 14.06 -10.10 -1.04
CA ASP A 107 15.26 -10.12 -0.21
C ASP A 107 15.20 -9.02 0.85
N GLY A 108 15.70 -9.33 2.03
CA GLY A 108 15.88 -8.34 3.08
C GLY A 108 16.96 -7.31 2.70
N ASN A 109 16.98 -6.18 3.37
CA ASN A 109 18.04 -5.20 3.15
C ASN A 109 19.32 -5.64 3.87
N GLY A 110 20.37 -5.86 3.09
CA GLY A 110 21.67 -6.29 3.65
C GLY A 110 21.60 -7.66 4.35
N SER A 111 21.70 -7.68 5.66
CA SER A 111 21.65 -8.91 6.48
C SER A 111 20.29 -9.10 7.20
N GLU A 112 19.30 -8.27 6.90
CA GLU A 112 17.99 -8.37 7.54
C GLU A 112 17.26 -9.64 7.07
N ALA A 113 16.61 -10.32 8.03
CA ALA A 113 15.91 -11.56 7.74
C ALA A 113 14.46 -11.30 7.27
N VAL A 114 13.98 -12.12 6.35
CA VAL A 114 12.58 -12.15 5.89
C VAL A 114 12.02 -13.52 6.24
N ASN A 115 10.97 -13.55 7.08
CA ASN A 115 10.38 -14.81 7.58
C ASN A 115 11.39 -15.80 8.18
N GLY A 116 12.42 -15.28 8.87
CA GLY A 116 13.47 -16.10 9.49
C GLY A 116 14.55 -16.61 8.52
N GLY A 117 14.48 -16.27 7.24
CA GLY A 117 15.49 -16.54 6.21
C GLY A 117 16.05 -15.26 5.63
N THR A 118 16.96 -15.34 4.67
CA THR A 118 17.50 -14.17 3.97
C THR A 118 16.54 -13.64 2.92
N ALA A 119 15.72 -14.50 2.31
CA ALA A 119 14.80 -14.12 1.25
C ALA A 119 13.59 -15.06 1.19
N VAL A 120 12.53 -14.58 0.55
CA VAL A 120 11.35 -15.37 0.16
C VAL A 120 11.31 -15.49 -1.35
N THR A 121 11.07 -16.70 -1.86
CA THR A 121 11.02 -16.99 -3.29
C THR A 121 9.62 -17.37 -3.75
N LEU A 122 9.09 -16.65 -4.72
CA LEU A 122 7.85 -16.98 -5.43
C LEU A 122 8.22 -17.70 -6.74
N SER A 123 7.97 -19.00 -6.81
CA SER A 123 8.27 -19.83 -7.99
C SER A 123 7.05 -20.08 -8.88
N ALA A 124 5.88 -20.27 -8.28
CA ALA A 124 4.64 -20.56 -9.00
C ALA A 124 4.03 -19.29 -9.61
N ALA A 125 3.40 -19.41 -10.77
CA ALA A 125 2.54 -18.37 -11.30
C ALA A 125 1.42 -18.05 -10.31
N TYR A 126 1.13 -16.77 -10.14
CA TYR A 126 0.17 -16.24 -9.16
C TYR A 126 0.50 -16.58 -7.70
N GLY A 127 1.74 -17.05 -7.45
CA GLY A 127 2.26 -17.15 -6.08
C GLY A 127 2.25 -15.78 -5.41
N ARG A 128 1.82 -15.75 -4.15
CA ARG A 128 1.60 -14.51 -3.39
C ARG A 128 2.24 -14.62 -2.02
N VAL A 129 2.77 -13.53 -1.52
CA VAL A 129 3.25 -13.41 -0.15
C VAL A 129 2.97 -12.01 0.37
N ARG A 130 2.47 -11.95 1.59
CA ARG A 130 2.34 -10.71 2.35
C ARG A 130 3.44 -10.66 3.40
N LEU A 131 4.14 -9.56 3.44
CA LEU A 131 5.19 -9.30 4.43
C LEU A 131 4.77 -8.11 5.30
N ALA A 132 5.01 -8.24 6.58
CA ALA A 132 4.72 -7.20 7.55
C ALA A 132 5.88 -7.05 8.52
N CYS A 133 6.07 -5.83 9.04
CA CYS A 133 7.06 -5.47 10.04
C CYS A 133 6.35 -4.91 11.29
#